data_54f4269ab7168b3f342c0b429efefefc
#
_entry.id   54f4269ab7168b3f342c0b429efefefc
#
_cell.length_a   1.000
_cell.length_b   1.000
_cell.length_c   1.000
_cell.angle_alpha   90.00
_cell.angle_beta   90.00
_cell.angle_gamma   90.00
#
_symmetry.space_group_name_H-M   'P 1'
#
loop_
_entity.id
_entity.type
_entity.pdbx_description
1 polymer ?
#
loop_
_entity_poly.entity_id
_entity_poly.type
_entity_poly.pdbx_seq_one_letter_code
_entity_poly.pdbx_strand_id
1 'polypeptide(L)'
;NKPALSWVEVAPAGEDHFYGKERPRYYDTESGRKRANDTIHRVRIKHLEPGREYRYRIFSREVVSWPSSDWVTYGLIAASNVYKQEPFRFRTFDDRKKEISFLVLNDIHGRSDYMKSLCREVDFKSLDFVLLNGDMSSWVEGQEQICKDYIDACVELFASEVPIVFNRGNHETRGVYSDALIKYFPTSTGTFYYRFNIGKVCFLVLDSGEDKPDSDLEYAGIADYDNYREEETLWLRSVVEENDFKQSSLRIAFLHIPPTIGNWHGNYHLQQTLLPVLNTAGIDLMLS
;
A
#
# COMPACT_ATOMS: atom_id res chain seq x y z
N ASN A 1 -4.48 -19.29 -2.21
CA ASN A 1 -5.90 -18.96 -2.29
C ASN A 1 -6.79 -19.86 -1.40
N LYS A 2 -6.37 -20.11 -0.16
CA LYS A 2 -7.13 -20.86 0.84
C LYS A 2 -7.14 -20.07 2.15
N PRO A 3 -8.21 -20.13 2.93
CA PRO A 3 -8.22 -19.58 4.27
C PRO A 3 -7.07 -20.17 5.10
N ALA A 4 -6.40 -19.32 5.84
CA ALA A 4 -5.22 -19.73 6.59
C ALA A 4 -5.07 -18.97 7.91
N LEU A 5 -4.28 -19.53 8.81
CA LEU A 5 -3.66 -18.84 9.92
C LEU A 5 -2.22 -18.52 9.51
N SER A 6 -1.93 -17.24 9.30
CA SER A 6 -0.61 -16.81 8.84
C SER A 6 0.14 -16.01 9.91
N TRP A 7 1.46 -16.13 9.90
CA TRP A 7 2.34 -15.35 10.78
C TRP A 7 3.69 -15.09 10.13
N VAL A 8 4.40 -14.13 10.68
CA VAL A 8 5.74 -13.74 10.27
C VAL A 8 6.69 -13.91 11.46
N GLU A 9 7.85 -14.47 11.23
CA GLU A 9 8.98 -14.47 12.15
C GLU A 9 9.98 -13.42 11.68
N VAL A 10 10.49 -12.59 12.60
CA VAL A 10 11.37 -11.45 12.28
C VAL A 10 12.61 -11.49 13.19
N ALA A 11 13.75 -11.11 12.64
CA ALA A 11 15.00 -10.91 13.36
C ALA A 11 15.80 -9.74 12.76
N PRO A 12 16.64 -9.05 13.55
CA PRO A 12 17.64 -8.13 13.02
C PRO A 12 18.54 -8.82 11.97
N ALA A 13 18.93 -8.11 10.93
CA ALA A 13 19.87 -8.63 9.94
C ALA A 13 21.25 -8.84 10.55
N GLY A 14 21.98 -9.85 10.06
CA GLY A 14 23.38 -10.10 10.42
C GLY A 14 23.62 -11.15 11.49
N GLU A 15 22.59 -11.60 12.21
CA GLU A 15 22.77 -12.45 13.38
C GLU A 15 22.32 -13.87 13.15
N ASP A 16 22.77 -14.73 12.45
CA ASP A 16 22.43 -16.14 12.36
C ASP A 16 21.32 -16.57 11.36
N HIS A 17 21.29 -17.84 11.10
CA HIS A 17 20.30 -18.51 10.30
C HIS A 17 18.94 -18.53 11.00
N PHE A 18 17.85 -18.50 10.23
CA PHE A 18 16.48 -18.71 10.72
C PHE A 18 16.23 -20.15 11.20
N TYR A 19 17.28 -20.93 11.43
CA TYR A 19 17.23 -22.30 11.95
C TYR A 19 17.55 -22.33 13.43
N GLY A 20 16.89 -23.21 14.13
CA GLY A 20 17.29 -23.67 15.45
C GLY A 20 17.07 -22.69 16.60
N LYS A 21 16.49 -21.51 16.35
CA LYS A 21 16.10 -20.59 17.41
C LYS A 21 14.63 -20.21 17.29
N GLU A 22 13.95 -20.16 18.42
CA GLU A 22 12.63 -19.55 18.47
C GLU A 22 12.73 -18.05 18.17
N ARG A 23 11.83 -17.57 17.31
CA ARG A 23 11.71 -16.20 16.90
C ARG A 23 10.38 -15.63 17.35
N PRO A 24 10.30 -14.33 17.64
CA PRO A 24 9.02 -13.69 17.85
C PRO A 24 8.11 -13.91 16.64
N ARG A 25 6.88 -14.36 16.92
CA ARG A 25 5.84 -14.58 15.90
C ARG A 25 4.83 -13.48 15.94
N TYR A 26 4.60 -12.86 14.80
CA TYR A 26 3.62 -11.81 14.62
C TYR A 26 2.49 -12.35 13.76
N TYR A 27 1.27 -12.15 14.21
CA TYR A 27 0.06 -12.64 13.56
C TYR A 27 -0.80 -11.49 13.08
N ASP A 28 -1.62 -11.74 12.06
CA ASP A 28 -2.77 -10.89 11.76
C ASP A 28 -3.80 -11.06 12.88
N THR A 29 -4.07 -9.98 13.62
CA THR A 29 -4.96 -10.01 14.79
C THR A 29 -5.97 -8.88 14.74
N GLU A 30 -7.19 -9.19 15.16
CA GLU A 30 -8.25 -8.21 15.34
C GLU A 30 -8.83 -8.38 16.75
N SER A 31 -8.83 -7.29 17.54
CA SER A 31 -9.37 -7.27 18.89
C SER A 31 -8.91 -8.45 19.78
N GLY A 32 -7.62 -8.82 19.65
CA GLY A 32 -6.99 -9.92 20.41
C GLY A 32 -7.16 -11.32 19.81
N ARG A 33 -7.93 -11.47 18.73
CA ARG A 33 -8.12 -12.74 18.03
C ARG A 33 -7.26 -12.82 16.77
N LYS A 34 -6.58 -13.95 16.56
CA LYS A 34 -5.84 -14.22 15.32
C LYS A 34 -6.84 -14.46 14.19
N ARG A 35 -6.62 -13.80 13.05
CA ARG A 35 -7.39 -14.08 11.83
C ARG A 35 -6.93 -15.40 11.23
N ALA A 36 -7.86 -16.33 11.06
CA ALA A 36 -7.59 -17.66 10.52
C ALA A 36 -8.56 -18.07 9.39
N ASN A 37 -9.42 -17.16 8.97
CA ASN A 37 -10.49 -17.43 7.99
C ASN A 37 -10.44 -16.46 6.82
N ASP A 38 -9.24 -15.95 6.51
CA ASP A 38 -9.04 -15.04 5.40
C ASP A 38 -7.96 -15.59 4.47
N THR A 39 -7.93 -15.11 3.24
CA THR A 39 -6.93 -15.39 2.22
C THR A 39 -5.87 -14.29 2.14
N ILE A 40 -6.15 -13.13 2.73
CA ILE A 40 -5.26 -11.97 2.82
C ILE A 40 -4.96 -11.71 4.28
N HIS A 41 -3.67 -11.62 4.62
CA HIS A 41 -3.22 -11.40 5.98
C HIS A 41 -2.36 -10.14 6.08
N ARG A 42 -2.68 -9.29 7.07
CA ARG A 42 -1.96 -8.06 7.38
C ARG A 42 -1.27 -8.19 8.73
N VAL A 43 -0.01 -8.53 8.70
CA VAL A 43 0.77 -8.70 9.93
C VAL A 43 1.49 -7.40 10.26
N ARG A 44 1.06 -6.74 11.33
CA ARG A 44 1.71 -5.51 11.81
C ARG A 44 2.81 -5.84 12.82
N ILE A 45 4.04 -5.48 12.48
CA ILE A 45 5.20 -5.62 13.36
C ILE A 45 5.45 -4.25 14.01
N LYS A 46 5.49 -4.22 15.34
CA LYS A 46 5.66 -2.99 16.12
C LYS A 46 7.04 -2.94 16.77
N HIS A 47 7.44 -1.75 17.19
CA HIS A 47 8.68 -1.50 17.95
C HIS A 47 9.96 -1.87 17.19
N LEU A 48 9.95 -1.68 15.87
CA LEU A 48 11.14 -1.76 15.05
C LEU A 48 11.96 -0.47 15.20
N GLU A 49 13.28 -0.61 15.15
CA GLU A 49 14.20 0.55 15.21
C GLU A 49 14.24 1.23 13.83
N PRO A 50 14.19 2.57 13.76
CA PRO A 50 14.33 3.31 12.50
C PRO A 50 15.68 3.06 11.82
N GLY A 51 15.68 2.97 10.49
CA GLY A 51 16.89 2.79 9.68
C GLY A 51 17.56 1.43 9.81
N ARG A 52 16.92 0.47 10.46
CA ARG A 52 17.49 -0.85 10.70
C ARG A 52 17.01 -1.87 9.68
N GLU A 53 17.90 -2.76 9.25
CA GLU A 53 17.58 -3.89 8.42
C GLU A 53 17.14 -5.10 9.26
N TYR A 54 16.07 -5.75 8.81
CA TYR A 54 15.51 -6.95 9.40
C TYR A 54 15.42 -8.05 8.36
N ARG A 55 15.51 -9.30 8.82
CA ARG A 55 15.17 -10.50 8.06
C ARG A 55 13.85 -11.04 8.52
N TYR A 56 13.09 -11.65 7.61
CA TYR A 56 11.81 -12.23 7.97
C TYR A 56 11.51 -13.51 7.20
N ARG A 57 10.61 -14.29 7.76
CA ARG A 57 10.09 -15.52 7.19
C ARG A 57 8.59 -15.57 7.35
N ILE A 58 7.88 -15.96 6.30
CA ILE A 58 6.42 -16.06 6.27
C ILE A 58 6.01 -17.51 6.46
N PHE A 59 4.95 -17.71 7.23
CA PHE A 59 4.29 -19.00 7.43
C PHE A 59 2.80 -18.85 7.19
N SER A 60 2.19 -19.87 6.61
CA SER A 60 0.76 -19.94 6.40
C SER A 60 0.29 -21.37 6.66
N ARG A 61 -0.61 -21.53 7.62
CA ARG A 61 -1.23 -22.83 7.96
C ARG A 61 -2.65 -22.86 7.45
N GLU A 62 -2.92 -23.74 6.50
CA GLU A 62 -4.26 -23.90 5.92
C GLU A 62 -5.30 -24.18 7.01
N VAL A 63 -6.45 -23.51 6.91
CA VAL A 63 -7.67 -23.83 7.65
C VAL A 63 -8.54 -24.70 6.75
N VAL A 64 -8.62 -25.98 7.07
CA VAL A 64 -9.39 -26.96 6.30
C VAL A 64 -10.87 -26.84 6.61
N SER A 65 -11.20 -26.69 7.89
CA SER A 65 -12.58 -26.48 8.33
C SER A 65 -12.63 -25.72 9.65
N TRP A 66 -13.72 -24.98 9.83
CA TRP A 66 -14.00 -24.26 11.06
C TRP A 66 -15.51 -24.29 11.35
N PRO A 67 -16.04 -25.44 11.82
CA PRO A 67 -17.47 -25.63 12.03
C PRO A 67 -18.03 -24.90 13.26
N SER A 68 -17.20 -24.61 14.27
CA SER A 68 -17.59 -23.93 15.51
C SER A 68 -16.45 -23.08 16.08
N SER A 69 -16.76 -22.23 17.06
CA SER A 69 -15.80 -21.28 17.64
C SER A 69 -14.59 -21.92 18.31
N ASP A 70 -14.70 -23.17 18.72
CA ASP A 70 -13.74 -23.93 19.50
C ASP A 70 -13.11 -25.11 18.73
N TRP A 71 -13.53 -25.32 17.48
CA TRP A 71 -13.03 -26.43 16.66
C TRP A 71 -12.51 -25.93 15.31
N VAL A 72 -11.18 -25.93 15.18
CA VAL A 72 -10.51 -25.59 13.91
C VAL A 72 -9.66 -26.78 13.46
N THR A 73 -9.92 -27.27 12.26
CA THR A 73 -9.07 -28.28 11.63
C THR A 73 -8.06 -27.59 10.73
N TYR A 74 -6.79 -27.77 11.04
CA TYR A 74 -5.68 -27.23 10.28
C TYR A 74 -5.10 -28.26 9.31
N GLY A 75 -4.69 -27.78 8.14
CA GLY A 75 -3.93 -28.53 7.16
C GLY A 75 -2.42 -28.29 7.26
N LEU A 76 -1.77 -28.40 6.11
CA LEU A 76 -0.32 -28.23 5.99
C LEU A 76 0.13 -26.80 6.27
N ILE A 77 1.39 -26.66 6.69
CA ILE A 77 2.06 -25.37 6.83
C ILE A 77 2.94 -25.15 5.59
N ALA A 78 2.69 -24.07 4.89
CA ALA A 78 3.61 -23.52 3.91
C ALA A 78 4.51 -22.48 4.60
N ALA A 79 5.77 -22.40 4.21
CA ALA A 79 6.70 -21.41 4.72
C ALA A 79 7.65 -20.96 3.62
N SER A 80 8.10 -19.69 3.69
CA SER A 80 9.15 -19.23 2.81
C SER A 80 10.43 -20.03 3.01
N ASN A 81 11.07 -20.38 1.89
CA ASN A 81 12.25 -21.26 1.91
C ASN A 81 13.48 -20.48 2.40
N VAL A 82 14.10 -20.96 3.46
CA VAL A 82 15.35 -20.40 4.00
C VAL A 82 16.50 -21.41 3.98
N TYR A 83 16.29 -22.61 3.39
CA TYR A 83 17.31 -23.65 3.23
C TYR A 83 18.16 -23.48 2.00
N LYS A 84 17.51 -22.99 0.90
CA LYS A 84 18.13 -22.81 -0.42
C LYS A 84 18.17 -21.36 -0.85
N GLN A 85 17.55 -20.47 -0.07
CA GLN A 85 17.46 -19.04 -0.36
C GLN A 85 17.71 -18.28 0.94
N GLU A 86 18.29 -17.08 0.82
CA GLU A 86 18.38 -16.16 1.95
C GLU A 86 16.97 -15.76 2.41
N PRO A 87 16.75 -15.56 3.72
CA PRO A 87 15.51 -14.97 4.21
C PRO A 87 15.23 -13.63 3.54
N PHE A 88 13.96 -13.31 3.36
CA PHE A 88 13.57 -11.98 2.93
C PHE A 88 14.11 -10.91 3.87
N ARG A 89 14.36 -9.73 3.36
CA ARG A 89 14.87 -8.58 4.11
C ARG A 89 13.98 -7.38 3.88
N PHE A 90 13.96 -6.50 4.85
CA PHE A 90 13.43 -5.16 4.68
C PHE A 90 14.18 -4.20 5.58
N ARG A 91 14.16 -2.93 5.22
CA ARG A 91 14.72 -1.84 6.03
C ARG A 91 13.59 -0.89 6.45
N THR A 92 13.56 -0.53 7.72
CA THR A 92 12.68 0.53 8.22
C THR A 92 13.14 1.90 7.72
N PHE A 93 12.22 2.83 7.56
CA PHE A 93 12.58 4.21 7.21
C PHE A 93 13.50 4.81 8.28
N ASP A 94 14.45 5.62 7.83
CA ASP A 94 15.43 6.30 8.73
C ASP A 94 15.05 7.76 8.88
N ASP A 95 14.73 8.17 10.10
CA ASP A 95 14.37 9.55 10.44
C ASP A 95 15.52 10.56 10.21
N ARG A 96 16.75 10.06 10.03
CA ARG A 96 17.96 10.88 9.78
C ARG A 96 18.35 10.93 8.32
N LYS A 97 17.64 10.21 7.45
CA LYS A 97 17.96 10.13 6.03
C LYS A 97 17.82 11.48 5.35
N LYS A 98 18.80 11.86 4.54
CA LYS A 98 18.84 13.14 3.81
C LYS A 98 18.54 12.99 2.32
N GLU A 99 18.79 11.82 1.77
CA GLU A 99 18.56 11.50 0.35
C GLU A 99 17.53 10.38 0.29
N ILE A 100 16.48 10.60 -0.47
CA ILE A 100 15.38 9.63 -0.63
C ILE A 100 15.29 9.29 -2.10
N SER A 101 15.28 8.01 -2.39
CA SER A 101 15.15 7.49 -3.76
C SER A 101 13.89 6.63 -3.85
N PHE A 102 13.05 6.90 -4.83
CA PHE A 102 11.87 6.11 -5.09
C PHE A 102 11.55 6.03 -6.58
N LEU A 103 10.90 4.96 -6.98
CA LEU A 103 10.37 4.76 -8.33
C LEU A 103 8.87 5.07 -8.33
N VAL A 104 8.38 5.66 -9.41
CA VAL A 104 6.96 5.87 -9.65
C VAL A 104 6.53 5.03 -10.85
N LEU A 105 5.47 4.25 -10.69
CA LEU A 105 4.80 3.50 -11.73
C LEU A 105 3.32 3.85 -11.71
N ASN A 106 2.74 4.13 -12.87
CA ASN A 106 1.32 4.41 -13.04
C ASN A 106 0.84 3.92 -14.40
N ASP A 107 -0.49 3.81 -14.58
CA ASP A 107 -1.12 3.44 -15.85
C ASP A 107 -0.66 2.09 -16.43
N ILE A 108 -0.46 1.11 -15.57
CA ILE A 108 -0.06 -0.24 -16.00
C ILE A 108 -1.23 -1.00 -16.61
N HIS A 109 -2.45 -0.84 -16.08
CA HIS A 109 -3.66 -1.46 -16.61
C HIS A 109 -3.56 -2.95 -16.83
N GLY A 110 -3.05 -3.69 -15.83
CA GLY A 110 -2.91 -5.15 -15.87
C GLY A 110 -1.82 -5.69 -16.80
N ARG A 111 -0.99 -4.82 -17.36
CA ARG A 111 0.10 -5.20 -18.28
C ARG A 111 1.39 -5.56 -17.49
N SER A 112 1.32 -6.61 -16.67
CA SER A 112 2.41 -7.01 -15.77
C SER A 112 3.75 -7.25 -16.50
N ASP A 113 3.75 -7.84 -17.69
CA ASP A 113 4.98 -8.05 -18.48
C ASP A 113 5.57 -6.72 -18.97
N TYR A 114 4.73 -5.76 -19.31
CA TYR A 114 5.19 -4.41 -19.66
C TYR A 114 5.83 -3.72 -18.45
N MET A 115 5.19 -3.80 -17.27
CA MET A 115 5.77 -3.31 -16.03
C MET A 115 7.14 -3.92 -15.74
N LYS A 116 7.29 -5.24 -15.88
CA LYS A 116 8.59 -5.94 -15.76
C LYS A 116 9.61 -5.41 -16.74
N SER A 117 9.20 -5.13 -17.97
CA SER A 117 10.11 -4.59 -18.98
C SER A 117 10.59 -3.18 -18.70
N LEU A 118 9.71 -2.32 -18.17
CA LEU A 118 10.06 -0.96 -17.71
C LEU A 118 11.10 -1.00 -16.58
N CYS A 119 10.97 -1.98 -15.70
CA CYS A 119 11.79 -2.11 -14.51
C CYS A 119 13.10 -2.89 -14.72
N ARG A 120 13.44 -3.29 -15.95
CA ARG A 120 14.58 -4.19 -16.24
C ARG A 120 15.91 -3.67 -15.70
N GLU A 121 16.16 -2.38 -15.78
CA GLU A 121 17.42 -1.74 -15.38
C GLU A 121 17.35 -1.07 -14.00
N VAL A 122 16.28 -1.29 -13.26
CA VAL A 122 16.08 -0.66 -11.95
C VAL A 122 16.81 -1.44 -10.86
N ASP A 123 17.70 -0.78 -10.14
CA ASP A 123 18.27 -1.31 -8.89
C ASP A 123 17.31 -1.02 -7.72
N PHE A 124 16.36 -1.91 -7.48
CA PHE A 124 15.40 -1.77 -6.41
C PHE A 124 16.02 -1.67 -5.02
N LYS A 125 17.19 -2.26 -4.79
CA LYS A 125 17.87 -2.23 -3.48
C LYS A 125 18.36 -0.83 -3.12
N SER A 126 18.50 0.06 -4.09
CA SER A 126 18.84 1.47 -3.87
C SER A 126 17.65 2.34 -3.50
N LEU A 127 16.42 1.83 -3.64
CA LEU A 127 15.18 2.57 -3.41
C LEU A 127 14.69 2.46 -1.97
N ASP A 128 14.06 3.52 -1.49
CA ASP A 128 13.36 3.53 -0.21
C ASP A 128 11.97 2.93 -0.32
N PHE A 129 11.30 3.17 -1.44
CA PHE A 129 9.98 2.62 -1.75
C PHE A 129 9.70 2.67 -3.26
N VAL A 130 8.67 1.97 -3.68
CA VAL A 130 8.08 2.10 -5.00
C VAL A 130 6.65 2.64 -4.84
N LEU A 131 6.37 3.74 -5.53
CA LEU A 131 5.03 4.32 -5.62
C LEU A 131 4.29 3.68 -6.79
N LEU A 132 3.17 3.02 -6.51
CA LEU A 132 2.17 2.67 -7.50
C LEU A 132 1.16 3.81 -7.53
N ASN A 133 1.22 4.67 -8.55
CA ASN A 133 0.50 5.94 -8.60
C ASN A 133 -0.82 5.84 -9.39
N GLY A 134 -1.56 4.77 -9.18
CA GLY A 134 -2.88 4.57 -9.77
C GLY A 134 -2.89 3.88 -11.12
N ASP A 135 -4.06 3.40 -11.49
CA ASP A 135 -4.37 2.71 -12.73
C ASP A 135 -3.46 1.50 -13.01
N MET A 136 -3.16 0.76 -11.94
CA MET A 136 -2.43 -0.50 -12.04
C MET A 136 -3.29 -1.61 -12.64
N SER A 137 -4.61 -1.58 -12.41
CA SER A 137 -5.64 -2.40 -13.04
C SER A 137 -6.64 -1.55 -13.79
N SER A 138 -7.29 -2.08 -14.84
CA SER A 138 -8.39 -1.39 -15.52
C SER A 138 -9.72 -1.51 -14.78
N TRP A 139 -9.91 -2.61 -14.05
CA TRP A 139 -11.07 -2.94 -13.22
C TRP A 139 -10.63 -3.83 -12.07
N VAL A 140 -11.33 -3.77 -10.96
CA VAL A 140 -11.04 -4.59 -9.77
C VAL A 140 -12.15 -5.60 -9.58
N GLU A 141 -12.02 -6.78 -10.19
CA GLU A 141 -13.07 -7.79 -10.24
C GLU A 141 -12.86 -8.93 -9.23
N GLY A 142 -11.64 -9.14 -8.76
CA GLY A 142 -11.35 -10.20 -7.82
C GLY A 142 -9.88 -10.35 -7.48
N GLN A 143 -9.62 -11.14 -6.43
CA GLN A 143 -8.28 -11.37 -5.90
C GLN A 143 -7.31 -11.92 -6.94
N GLU A 144 -7.73 -12.92 -7.72
CA GLU A 144 -6.86 -13.55 -8.71
C GLU A 144 -6.45 -12.57 -9.81
N GLN A 145 -7.39 -11.73 -10.24
CA GLN A 145 -7.15 -10.73 -11.26
C GLN A 145 -6.14 -9.68 -10.77
N ILE A 146 -6.34 -9.10 -9.58
CA ILE A 146 -5.41 -8.10 -9.01
C ILE A 146 -4.01 -8.69 -8.86
N CYS A 147 -3.89 -9.93 -8.40
CA CYS A 147 -2.59 -10.60 -8.28
C CYS A 147 -1.89 -10.68 -9.63
N LYS A 148 -2.58 -11.14 -10.67
CA LYS A 148 -2.03 -11.28 -12.03
C LYS A 148 -1.72 -9.94 -12.67
N ASP A 149 -2.54 -8.92 -12.44
CA ASP A 149 -2.41 -7.62 -13.08
C ASP A 149 -1.10 -6.92 -12.67
N TYR A 150 -0.74 -6.97 -11.39
CA TYR A 150 0.46 -6.27 -10.92
C TYR A 150 1.08 -6.79 -9.62
N ILE A 151 0.32 -7.38 -8.66
CA ILE A 151 0.87 -7.74 -7.35
C ILE A 151 1.94 -8.81 -7.49
N ASP A 152 1.70 -9.87 -8.29
CA ASP A 152 2.67 -10.94 -8.51
C ASP A 152 3.96 -10.39 -9.13
N ALA A 153 3.85 -9.46 -10.08
CA ALA A 153 5.00 -8.79 -10.66
C ALA A 153 5.74 -7.92 -9.65
N CYS A 154 5.03 -7.19 -8.79
CA CYS A 154 5.67 -6.44 -7.70
C CYS A 154 6.44 -7.36 -6.75
N VAL A 155 5.84 -8.49 -6.35
CA VAL A 155 6.50 -9.48 -5.46
C VAL A 155 7.72 -10.09 -6.12
N GLU A 156 7.64 -10.42 -7.41
CA GLU A 156 8.76 -10.95 -8.18
C GLU A 156 9.92 -9.95 -8.30
N LEU A 157 9.62 -8.67 -8.50
CA LEU A 157 10.61 -7.64 -8.74
C LEU A 157 11.20 -7.06 -7.45
N PHE A 158 10.37 -6.72 -6.45
CA PHE A 158 10.83 -5.93 -5.31
C PHE A 158 10.02 -6.04 -4.01
N ALA A 159 8.70 -6.28 -4.09
CA ALA A 159 7.81 -6.02 -2.95
C ALA A 159 8.01 -6.94 -1.75
N SER A 160 8.81 -8.01 -1.88
CA SER A 160 9.26 -8.80 -0.74
C SER A 160 10.34 -8.10 0.10
N GLU A 161 11.02 -7.07 -0.43
CA GLU A 161 12.16 -6.40 0.25
C GLU A 161 12.02 -4.89 0.27
N VAL A 162 11.34 -4.27 -0.71
CA VAL A 162 11.15 -2.82 -0.84
C VAL A 162 9.66 -2.48 -0.66
N PRO A 163 9.33 -1.49 0.19
CA PRO A 163 7.94 -1.13 0.46
C PRO A 163 7.19 -0.62 -0.77
N ILE A 164 5.92 -0.96 -0.87
CA ILE A 164 4.97 -0.32 -1.77
C ILE A 164 4.33 0.87 -1.04
N VAL A 165 4.32 2.02 -1.69
CA VAL A 165 3.40 3.12 -1.42
C VAL A 165 2.32 3.06 -2.49
N PHE A 166 1.06 2.95 -2.09
CA PHE A 166 -0.04 2.81 -3.03
C PHE A 166 -0.89 4.08 -3.04
N ASN A 167 -1.06 4.66 -4.22
CA ASN A 167 -2.01 5.71 -4.51
C ASN A 167 -3.05 5.15 -5.49
N ARG A 168 -4.33 5.29 -5.16
CA ARG A 168 -5.43 4.76 -5.97
C ARG A 168 -5.65 5.64 -7.21
N GLY A 169 -5.80 5.02 -8.39
CA GLY A 169 -6.30 5.67 -9.59
C GLY A 169 -7.81 5.55 -9.70
N ASN A 170 -8.39 6.21 -10.71
CA ASN A 170 -9.82 6.13 -10.94
C ASN A 170 -10.26 4.74 -11.44
N HIS A 171 -9.42 4.00 -12.11
CA HIS A 171 -9.73 2.65 -12.55
C HIS A 171 -9.82 1.65 -11.38
N GLU A 172 -9.09 1.85 -10.29
CA GLU A 172 -9.20 1.02 -9.08
C GLU A 172 -10.49 1.26 -8.28
N THR A 173 -11.25 2.27 -8.59
CA THR A 173 -12.58 2.49 -7.98
C THR A 173 -13.66 1.62 -8.60
N ARG A 174 -13.38 1.05 -9.77
CA ARG A 174 -14.33 0.30 -10.62
C ARG A 174 -14.24 -1.19 -10.37
N GLY A 175 -15.40 -1.86 -10.42
CA GLY A 175 -15.51 -3.31 -10.29
C GLY A 175 -15.99 -3.76 -8.91
N VAL A 176 -16.57 -4.96 -8.88
CA VAL A 176 -17.25 -5.54 -7.70
C VAL A 176 -16.32 -5.82 -6.51
N TYR A 177 -15.02 -5.78 -6.72
CA TYR A 177 -14.03 -6.08 -5.69
C TYR A 177 -13.21 -4.86 -5.27
N SER A 178 -13.52 -3.65 -5.78
CA SER A 178 -12.81 -2.40 -5.49
C SER A 178 -12.75 -2.09 -4.00
N ASP A 179 -13.82 -2.33 -3.25
CA ASP A 179 -13.89 -2.11 -1.79
C ASP A 179 -12.91 -2.99 -1.01
N ALA A 180 -12.49 -4.12 -1.59
CA ALA A 180 -11.54 -5.02 -0.94
C ALA A 180 -10.08 -4.58 -1.11
N LEU A 181 -9.79 -3.61 -1.99
CA LEU A 181 -8.44 -3.21 -2.33
C LEU A 181 -7.67 -2.66 -1.12
N ILE A 182 -8.35 -1.99 -0.20
CA ILE A 182 -7.77 -1.50 1.06
C ILE A 182 -7.19 -2.63 1.95
N LYS A 183 -7.60 -3.87 1.73
CA LYS A 183 -7.03 -5.03 2.45
C LYS A 183 -5.62 -5.36 1.98
N TYR A 184 -5.28 -5.04 0.73
CA TYR A 184 -3.95 -5.25 0.15
C TYR A 184 -3.00 -4.11 0.51
N PHE A 185 -3.51 -2.89 0.56
CA PHE A 185 -2.75 -1.67 0.82
C PHE A 185 -3.32 -0.91 2.04
N PRO A 186 -3.12 -1.46 3.25
CA PRO A 186 -3.65 -0.84 4.46
C PRO A 186 -2.93 0.48 4.74
N THR A 187 -3.69 1.52 5.02
CA THR A 187 -3.21 2.87 5.33
C THR A 187 -3.40 3.21 6.80
N SER A 188 -2.83 4.31 7.25
CA SER A 188 -3.01 4.81 8.62
C SER A 188 -4.39 5.39 8.87
N THR A 189 -5.05 5.87 7.85
CA THR A 189 -6.39 6.48 7.92
C THR A 189 -7.53 5.49 7.74
N GLY A 190 -7.25 4.33 7.11
CA GLY A 190 -8.28 3.39 6.68
C GLY A 190 -8.96 3.79 5.35
N THR A 191 -8.52 4.89 4.74
CA THR A 191 -8.92 5.39 3.42
C THR A 191 -7.73 5.34 2.47
N PHE A 192 -7.87 5.71 1.20
CA PHE A 192 -6.75 5.76 0.26
C PHE A 192 -5.98 7.07 0.29
N TYR A 193 -6.39 8.06 1.06
CA TYR A 193 -5.59 9.23 1.36
C TYR A 193 -4.91 9.10 2.73
N TYR A 194 -3.63 9.40 2.80
CA TYR A 194 -2.81 9.29 4.00
C TYR A 194 -1.51 10.08 3.86
N ARG A 195 -0.73 10.14 4.92
CA ARG A 195 0.62 10.70 4.87
C ARG A 195 1.62 9.81 5.59
N PHE A 196 2.89 9.97 5.23
CA PHE A 196 4.02 9.41 5.94
C PHE A 196 5.25 10.30 5.79
N ASN A 197 6.24 10.10 6.65
CA ASN A 197 7.48 10.84 6.61
C ASN A 197 8.67 9.89 6.44
N ILE A 198 9.70 10.35 5.72
CA ILE A 198 11.04 9.78 5.72
C ILE A 198 11.99 10.92 6.04
N GLY A 199 12.68 10.84 7.16
CA GLY A 199 13.48 11.95 7.65
C GLY A 199 12.63 13.21 7.84
N LYS A 200 13.04 14.29 7.17
CA LYS A 200 12.31 15.57 7.16
C LYS A 200 11.46 15.81 5.92
N VAL A 201 11.21 14.79 5.12
CA VAL A 201 10.33 14.87 3.96
C VAL A 201 8.98 14.30 4.32
N CYS A 202 7.93 15.09 4.11
CA CYS A 202 6.55 14.66 4.23
C CYS A 202 6.01 14.27 2.86
N PHE A 203 5.41 13.10 2.78
CA PHE A 203 4.71 12.59 1.62
C PHE A 203 3.21 12.57 1.90
N LEU A 204 2.45 13.27 1.08
CA LEU A 204 1.00 13.22 1.03
C LEU A 204 0.59 12.28 -0.10
N VAL A 205 -0.17 11.25 0.21
CA VAL A 205 -0.83 10.41 -0.78
C VAL A 205 -2.29 10.81 -0.77
N LEU A 206 -2.76 11.33 -1.90
CA LEU A 206 -4.08 11.90 -2.08
C LEU A 206 -4.86 11.07 -3.08
N ASP A 207 -6.16 10.96 -2.87
CA ASP A 207 -7.03 10.13 -3.69
C ASP A 207 -7.96 10.99 -4.56
N SER A 208 -7.72 10.99 -5.84
CA SER A 208 -8.54 11.74 -6.78
C SER A 208 -9.97 11.23 -6.94
N GLY A 209 -10.25 9.98 -6.50
CA GLY A 209 -11.51 9.32 -6.81
C GLY A 209 -11.70 9.14 -8.32
N GLU A 210 -12.93 9.26 -8.79
CA GLU A 210 -13.32 9.12 -10.19
C GLU A 210 -13.25 10.42 -11.00
N ASP A 211 -13.17 10.30 -12.31
CA ASP A 211 -13.07 11.42 -13.26
C ASP A 211 -14.43 12.01 -13.67
N LYS A 212 -15.52 11.20 -13.68
CA LYS A 212 -16.88 11.61 -14.04
C LYS A 212 -17.70 12.01 -12.82
N PRO A 213 -18.84 12.69 -13.02
CA PRO A 213 -19.76 13.00 -11.92
C PRO A 213 -20.38 11.72 -11.33
N ASP A 214 -20.72 11.74 -10.03
CA ASP A 214 -21.32 10.61 -9.32
C ASP A 214 -22.63 10.12 -9.95
N SER A 215 -23.32 11.00 -10.69
CA SER A 215 -24.53 10.68 -11.46
C SER A 215 -24.30 9.97 -12.79
N ASP A 216 -23.03 9.73 -13.18
CA ASP A 216 -22.73 9.05 -14.42
C ASP A 216 -23.26 7.60 -14.40
N LEU A 217 -23.83 7.18 -15.54
CA LEU A 217 -24.45 5.85 -15.68
C LEU A 217 -23.44 4.69 -15.51
N GLU A 218 -22.14 4.96 -15.76
CA GLU A 218 -21.08 3.98 -15.59
C GLU A 218 -20.94 3.53 -14.12
N TYR A 219 -21.31 4.38 -13.17
CA TYR A 219 -21.22 4.07 -11.74
C TYR A 219 -22.48 3.45 -11.15
N ALA A 220 -23.52 3.24 -11.95
CA ALA A 220 -24.76 2.58 -11.53
C ALA A 220 -25.42 3.16 -10.26
N GLY A 221 -25.13 4.42 -9.92
CA GLY A 221 -25.67 5.11 -8.74
C GLY A 221 -25.01 4.75 -7.42
N ILE A 222 -23.81 4.14 -7.44
CA ILE A 222 -23.06 3.77 -6.23
C ILE A 222 -21.84 4.67 -5.98
N ALA A 223 -21.55 5.64 -6.85
CA ALA A 223 -20.48 6.62 -6.65
C ALA A 223 -20.90 7.70 -5.65
N ASP A 224 -19.98 8.13 -4.82
CA ASP A 224 -20.10 9.24 -3.86
C ASP A 224 -18.74 9.96 -3.72
N TYR A 225 -18.04 10.12 -4.85
CA TYR A 225 -16.67 10.65 -4.86
C TYR A 225 -16.60 12.15 -4.61
N ASP A 226 -17.66 12.88 -4.87
CA ASP A 226 -17.69 14.31 -4.56
C ASP A 226 -17.65 14.53 -3.03
N ASN A 227 -18.48 13.81 -2.27
CA ASN A 227 -18.43 13.85 -0.80
C ASN A 227 -17.10 13.31 -0.27
N TYR A 228 -16.59 12.22 -0.86
CA TYR A 228 -15.30 11.65 -0.47
C TYR A 228 -14.14 12.65 -0.61
N ARG A 229 -14.07 13.43 -1.71
CA ARG A 229 -13.07 14.50 -1.88
C ARG A 229 -13.23 15.64 -0.88
N GLU A 230 -14.47 15.95 -0.48
CA GLU A 230 -14.74 16.93 0.58
C GLU A 230 -14.23 16.44 1.94
N GLU A 231 -14.47 15.17 2.29
CA GLU A 231 -13.93 14.55 3.50
C GLU A 231 -12.39 14.53 3.50
N GLU A 232 -11.79 14.15 2.37
CA GLU A 232 -10.34 14.21 2.19
C GLU A 232 -9.80 15.64 2.35
N THR A 233 -10.51 16.63 1.81
CA THR A 233 -10.16 18.05 1.96
C THR A 233 -10.17 18.48 3.42
N LEU A 234 -11.15 18.05 4.20
CA LEU A 234 -11.21 18.31 5.65
C LEU A 234 -10.03 17.66 6.39
N TRP A 235 -9.73 16.41 6.04
CA TRP A 235 -8.55 15.72 6.57
C TRP A 235 -7.25 16.48 6.21
N LEU A 236 -7.07 16.87 4.95
CA LEU A 236 -5.89 17.61 4.51
C LEU A 236 -5.74 18.95 5.24
N ARG A 237 -6.84 19.69 5.47
CA ARG A 237 -6.85 20.91 6.29
C ARG A 237 -6.33 20.65 7.71
N SER A 238 -6.65 19.50 8.30
CA SER A 238 -6.14 19.14 9.63
C SER A 238 -4.65 18.79 9.58
N VAL A 239 -4.22 18.07 8.56
CA VAL A 239 -2.81 17.65 8.37
C VAL A 239 -1.89 18.85 8.21
N VAL A 240 -2.26 19.85 7.41
CA VAL A 240 -1.40 21.02 7.17
C VAL A 240 -1.20 21.89 8.42
N GLU A 241 -2.05 21.73 9.43
CA GLU A 241 -1.92 22.41 10.72
C GLU A 241 -1.00 21.66 11.71
N GLU A 242 -0.66 20.40 11.46
CA GLU A 242 0.18 19.60 12.33
C GLU A 242 1.63 20.12 12.37
N ASN A 243 2.26 20.06 13.55
CA ASN A 243 3.59 20.60 13.75
C ASN A 243 4.67 19.92 12.90
N ASP A 244 4.59 18.60 12.77
CA ASP A 244 5.57 17.83 11.99
C ASP A 244 5.41 18.09 10.48
N PHE A 245 4.19 18.31 9.98
CA PHE A 245 3.97 18.79 8.62
C PHE A 245 4.62 20.16 8.40
N LYS A 246 4.36 21.12 9.30
CA LYS A 246 4.92 22.48 9.22
C LYS A 246 6.46 22.51 9.32
N GLN A 247 7.04 21.57 10.06
CA GLN A 247 8.49 21.45 10.24
C GLN A 247 9.18 20.62 9.15
N SER A 248 8.44 20.02 8.24
CA SER A 248 9.00 19.27 7.12
C SER A 248 9.82 20.20 6.22
N SER A 249 11.01 19.73 5.81
CA SER A 249 11.88 20.49 4.92
C SER A 249 11.45 20.40 3.45
N LEU A 250 10.71 19.36 3.10
CA LEU A 250 10.17 19.12 1.76
C LEU A 250 8.81 18.44 1.90
N ARG A 251 7.84 18.84 1.09
CA ARG A 251 6.49 18.30 1.03
C ARG A 251 6.20 17.85 -0.37
N ILE A 252 5.96 16.56 -0.54
CA ILE A 252 5.69 15.94 -1.83
C ILE A 252 4.27 15.39 -1.80
N ALA A 253 3.46 15.73 -2.79
CA ALA A 253 2.12 15.22 -2.95
C ALA A 253 2.04 14.25 -4.14
N PHE A 254 1.36 13.14 -3.95
CA PHE A 254 1.01 12.16 -4.97
C PHE A 254 -0.50 12.19 -5.20
N LEU A 255 -0.90 12.28 -6.44
CA LEU A 255 -2.31 12.34 -6.83
C LEU A 255 -2.44 11.81 -8.24
N HIS A 256 -3.25 10.79 -8.49
CA HIS A 256 -3.31 10.17 -9.82
C HIS A 256 -3.90 11.13 -10.87
N ILE A 257 -5.12 11.65 -10.66
CA ILE A 257 -5.71 12.64 -11.54
C ILE A 257 -5.20 14.04 -11.14
N PRO A 258 -4.48 14.76 -12.04
CA PRO A 258 -3.94 16.08 -11.69
C PRO A 258 -5.05 17.12 -11.50
N PRO A 259 -5.00 17.94 -10.44
CA PRO A 259 -6.00 18.98 -10.23
C PRO A 259 -5.80 20.19 -11.13
N THR A 260 -4.69 20.26 -11.86
CA THR A 260 -4.30 21.43 -12.66
C THR A 260 -4.59 21.29 -14.15
N ILE A 261 -4.80 20.06 -14.63
CA ILE A 261 -4.98 19.75 -16.05
C ILE A 261 -6.18 18.82 -16.19
N GLY A 262 -6.94 18.98 -17.25
CA GLY A 262 -8.08 18.15 -17.60
C GLY A 262 -9.42 18.89 -17.57
N ASN A 263 -10.43 18.28 -18.22
CA ASN A 263 -11.76 18.85 -18.42
C ASN A 263 -12.87 17.94 -17.88
N TRP A 264 -12.51 16.94 -17.07
CA TRP A 264 -13.47 16.05 -16.46
C TRP A 264 -14.02 16.65 -15.15
N HIS A 265 -15.17 16.17 -14.71
CA HIS A 265 -15.80 16.61 -13.48
C HIS A 265 -14.84 16.47 -12.27
N GLY A 266 -14.15 15.33 -12.15
CA GLY A 266 -13.18 15.09 -11.09
C GLY A 266 -12.07 16.15 -11.03
N ASN A 267 -11.52 16.57 -12.19
CA ASN A 267 -10.52 17.65 -12.22
C ASN A 267 -11.10 18.96 -11.68
N TYR A 268 -12.32 19.34 -12.12
CA TYR A 268 -12.96 20.58 -11.65
C TYR A 268 -13.28 20.51 -10.14
N HIS A 269 -13.73 19.36 -9.66
CA HIS A 269 -14.02 19.22 -8.25
C HIS A 269 -12.76 19.27 -7.38
N LEU A 270 -11.65 18.62 -7.80
CA LEU A 270 -10.34 18.75 -7.16
C LEU A 270 -9.82 20.19 -7.14
N GLN A 271 -10.07 20.97 -8.21
CA GLN A 271 -9.71 22.39 -8.26
C GLN A 271 -10.48 23.23 -7.23
N GLN A 272 -11.72 22.85 -6.92
CA GLN A 272 -12.55 23.56 -5.95
C GLN A 272 -12.30 23.14 -4.51
N THR A 273 -11.89 21.90 -4.28
CA THR A 273 -11.74 21.28 -2.95
C THR A 273 -10.28 21.21 -2.50
N LEU A 274 -9.48 20.31 -3.03
CA LEU A 274 -8.10 20.04 -2.61
C LEU A 274 -7.11 21.13 -3.01
N LEU A 275 -7.19 21.63 -4.24
CA LEU A 275 -6.21 22.56 -4.78
C LEU A 275 -6.05 23.85 -3.97
N PRO A 276 -7.12 24.49 -3.45
CA PRO A 276 -6.96 25.68 -2.59
C PRO A 276 -6.15 25.42 -1.32
N VAL A 277 -6.28 24.21 -0.73
CA VAL A 277 -5.51 23.82 0.45
C VAL A 277 -4.05 23.56 0.06
N LEU A 278 -3.81 22.81 -1.01
CA LEU A 278 -2.47 22.50 -1.52
C LEU A 278 -1.68 23.77 -1.87
N ASN A 279 -2.33 24.78 -2.48
CA ASN A 279 -1.70 26.06 -2.83
C ASN A 279 -1.19 26.83 -1.62
N THR A 280 -1.81 26.63 -0.44
CA THR A 280 -1.40 27.31 0.80
C THR A 280 -0.55 26.42 1.71
N ALA A 281 -0.50 25.12 1.45
CA ALA A 281 0.22 24.13 2.27
C ALA A 281 1.74 24.16 2.06
N GLY A 282 2.24 24.87 1.06
CA GLY A 282 3.67 24.90 0.72
C GLY A 282 4.16 23.56 0.18
N ILE A 283 3.39 22.96 -0.73
CA ILE A 283 3.80 21.75 -1.45
C ILE A 283 4.93 22.10 -2.43
N ASP A 284 6.05 21.40 -2.31
CA ASP A 284 7.25 21.64 -3.12
C ASP A 284 7.22 20.89 -4.46
N LEU A 285 6.60 19.70 -4.47
CA LEU A 285 6.50 18.84 -5.65
C LEU A 285 5.17 18.07 -5.64
N MET A 286 4.51 18.02 -6.76
CA MET A 286 3.39 17.12 -7.01
C MET A 286 3.72 16.17 -8.16
N LEU A 287 3.43 14.90 -7.97
CA LEU A 287 3.51 13.86 -9.00
C LEU A 287 2.11 13.30 -9.26
N SER A 288 1.71 13.27 -10.55
CA SER A 288 0.43 12.73 -10.99
C SER A 288 0.58 12.01 -12.33
#